data_caa0df44bc702b3e6de08c223f1c0451
#
_entry.id   caa0df44bc702b3e6de08c223f1c0451
#
_cell.length_a   1.000
_cell.length_b   1.000
_cell.length_c   1.000
_cell.angle_alpha   90.00
_cell.angle_beta   90.00
_cell.angle_gamma   90.00
#
_symmetry.space_group_name_H-M   'P 1'
#
loop_
_entity.id
_entity.type
_entity.pdbx_description
1 polymer ?
#
loop_
_entity_poly.entity_id
_entity_poly.type
_entity_poly.pdbx_seq_one_letter_code
_entity_poly.pdbx_strand_id
1 'polypeptide(L)'
;MQKVRHSSRRPSVDHKQGSKLSRLGDSDNLQLIEDVFGLYYDESGKCHSIKRFTWKNRNKIEVQVINYGARIISMKLPDRKGEIEDIVLGFDDLAGYLHYKKNYFGATIGRVSNAVKNSTFVIDDKQYWLMPNQFPHHVNGGKAGLDQAVWTTYVDDKKVIMSHISPHSSEGYPGDLFVRVSFELSARNEFNIEMDAQCTQPTIVNLSNLTYFNLAGHYQGPDHLYKHILTLNCNCFTPQIYNLPSGEILNVVHTEFDFQIPKMLGKTIGIIPKDGFNQNLCVNRGIHQDDCLVARVLHPPSGRMLEIYSNQWGVNFSTANEFGYGRILSMEQLLPEGSVKIDPTLQLFERVHQALVENLTIDKKNNYEEMRDLLVKIRNKCKKSRCAM
;
A
#
# COMPACT_ATOMS: atom_id res chain seq x y z
N MET A 1 -13.48 -57.25 -25.40
CA MET A 1 -13.37 -57.63 -26.82
C MET A 1 -12.95 -56.43 -27.65
N GLN A 2 -11.84 -56.65 -28.27
CA GLN A 2 -11.25 -56.08 -29.49
C GLN A 2 -10.81 -54.60 -29.52
N LYS A 3 -9.47 -54.55 -29.59
CA LYS A 3 -8.60 -53.54 -30.18
C LYS A 3 -8.90 -53.27 -31.64
N VAL A 4 -8.76 -52.05 -32.12
CA VAL A 4 -8.12 -51.78 -33.42
C VAL A 4 -7.29 -50.50 -33.32
N ARG A 5 -5.97 -50.65 -33.65
CA ARG A 5 -5.02 -49.60 -33.97
C ARG A 5 -5.17 -49.24 -35.46
N HIS A 6 -5.00 -47.97 -35.82
CA HIS A 6 -4.39 -47.62 -37.09
C HIS A 6 -3.55 -46.37 -37.01
N SER A 7 -2.31 -46.54 -37.44
CA SER A 7 -1.29 -45.58 -37.71
C SER A 7 -1.43 -44.98 -39.11
N SER A 8 -1.15 -43.70 -39.31
CA SER A 8 -0.52 -43.26 -40.56
C SER A 8 0.16 -41.88 -40.37
N ARG A 9 1.42 -41.91 -40.49
CA ARG A 9 2.47 -41.16 -41.17
C ARG A 9 2.19 -39.70 -41.56
N ARG A 10 3.20 -38.89 -41.19
CA ARG A 10 3.55 -37.53 -41.63
C ARG A 10 3.70 -37.42 -43.15
N PRO A 11 3.67 -36.19 -43.68
CA PRO A 11 4.93 -35.63 -44.18
C PRO A 11 5.29 -34.26 -43.62
N SER A 12 6.61 -34.12 -43.48
CA SER A 12 7.38 -32.92 -43.22
C SER A 12 7.28 -31.94 -44.39
N VAL A 13 7.04 -30.67 -44.08
CA VAL A 13 7.40 -29.59 -45.01
C VAL A 13 8.26 -28.58 -44.22
N ASP A 14 9.53 -28.60 -44.58
CA ASP A 14 10.47 -27.52 -44.30
C ASP A 14 10.00 -26.25 -44.99
N HIS A 15 9.79 -25.16 -44.23
CA HIS A 15 9.94 -23.82 -44.74
C HIS A 15 10.82 -23.01 -43.79
N LYS A 16 11.98 -22.75 -44.32
CA LYS A 16 13.01 -21.82 -43.85
C LYS A 16 12.50 -20.40 -43.70
N GLN A 17 13.15 -19.74 -42.74
CA GLN A 17 13.32 -18.29 -42.65
C GLN A 17 12.08 -17.43 -42.40
N GLY A 18 11.65 -17.44 -41.15
CA GLY A 18 11.01 -16.30 -40.49
C GLY A 18 12.05 -15.68 -39.57
N SER A 19 12.43 -14.46 -39.88
CA SER A 19 13.37 -13.60 -39.17
C SER A 19 13.25 -13.75 -37.66
N LYS A 20 14.35 -14.08 -36.98
CA LYS A 20 14.61 -13.73 -35.61
C LYS A 20 14.54 -12.19 -35.51
N LEU A 21 13.36 -11.63 -35.30
CA LEU A 21 13.24 -10.39 -34.56
C LEU A 21 13.73 -10.75 -33.15
N SER A 22 15.00 -10.53 -32.92
CA SER A 22 15.57 -10.40 -31.61
C SER A 22 14.60 -9.52 -30.80
N ARG A 23 14.06 -10.06 -29.73
CA ARG A 23 13.57 -9.28 -28.61
C ARG A 23 14.77 -8.50 -28.10
N LEU A 24 15.04 -7.36 -28.74
CA LEU A 24 15.96 -6.33 -28.24
C LEU A 24 15.39 -5.90 -26.90
N GLY A 25 16.20 -6.04 -25.88
CA GLY A 25 15.84 -5.98 -24.49
C GLY A 25 15.07 -4.75 -24.09
N ASP A 26 13.93 -4.96 -23.47
CA ASP A 26 13.20 -3.97 -22.67
C ASP A 26 14.02 -3.45 -21.45
N SER A 27 15.22 -4.03 -21.20
CA SER A 27 16.10 -3.70 -20.07
C SER A 27 16.97 -2.46 -20.29
N ASP A 28 17.17 -1.99 -21.51
CA ASP A 28 18.24 -1.03 -21.79
C ASP A 28 17.95 0.42 -21.37
N ASN A 29 16.76 0.76 -20.88
CA ASN A 29 16.39 2.12 -20.50
C ASN A 29 15.84 2.28 -19.06
N LEU A 30 15.88 1.23 -18.24
CA LEU A 30 15.54 1.32 -16.83
C LEU A 30 16.81 1.42 -16.00
N GLN A 31 16.98 2.53 -15.30
CA GLN A 31 18.08 2.78 -14.38
C GLN A 31 17.63 2.59 -12.94
N LEU A 32 18.49 1.98 -12.12
CA LEU A 32 18.36 1.95 -10.66
C LEU A 32 19.60 2.57 -10.05
N ILE A 33 19.41 3.58 -9.21
CA ILE A 33 20.48 4.31 -8.53
C ILE A 33 20.28 4.12 -7.03
N GLU A 34 21.35 3.81 -6.31
CA GLU A 34 21.39 3.77 -4.85
C GLU A 34 22.24 4.93 -4.34
N ASP A 35 21.72 5.68 -3.35
CA ASP A 35 22.47 6.72 -2.64
C ASP A 35 22.08 6.79 -1.15
N VAL A 36 22.67 7.70 -0.41
CA VAL A 36 22.38 7.93 1.01
C VAL A 36 21.38 9.07 1.12
N PHE A 37 20.20 8.78 1.71
CA PHE A 37 19.17 9.76 2.00
C PHE A 37 19.43 10.53 3.31
N GLY A 38 20.05 9.88 4.30
CA GLY A 38 20.35 10.50 5.57
C GLY A 38 20.99 9.53 6.57
N LEU A 39 21.29 10.04 7.76
CA LEU A 39 21.79 9.25 8.88
C LEU A 39 20.77 9.23 10.01
N TYR A 40 20.46 8.05 10.51
CA TYR A 40 19.56 7.81 11.63
C TYR A 40 20.33 7.25 12.82
N TYR A 41 20.14 7.84 13.99
CA TYR A 41 20.68 7.33 15.24
C TYR A 41 19.53 6.71 16.05
N ASP A 42 19.64 5.41 16.33
CA ASP A 42 18.64 4.72 17.15
C ASP A 42 18.79 5.07 18.64
N GLU A 43 17.87 4.57 19.48
CA GLU A 43 17.85 4.83 20.93
C GLU A 43 19.13 4.36 21.66
N SER A 44 19.90 3.43 21.07
CA SER A 44 21.20 2.99 21.59
C SER A 44 22.35 3.88 21.18
N GLY A 45 22.10 4.89 20.33
CA GLY A 45 23.11 5.77 19.74
C GLY A 45 23.83 5.16 18.54
N LYS A 46 23.40 4.00 18.04
CA LYS A 46 23.98 3.39 16.84
C LYS A 46 23.53 4.14 15.59
N CYS A 47 24.50 4.49 14.75
CA CYS A 47 24.27 5.17 13.48
C CYS A 47 23.88 4.17 12.38
N HIS A 48 22.78 4.48 11.67
CA HIS A 48 22.31 3.75 10.51
C HIS A 48 22.29 4.67 9.30
N SER A 49 22.87 4.22 8.19
CA SER A 49 22.75 4.90 6.91
C SER A 49 21.40 4.56 6.29
N ILE A 50 20.58 5.58 6.05
CA ILE A 50 19.32 5.43 5.34
C ILE A 50 19.58 5.53 3.86
N LYS A 51 19.37 4.43 3.16
CA LYS A 51 19.57 4.29 1.74
C LYS A 51 18.34 4.72 0.97
N ARG A 52 18.55 5.39 -0.17
CA ARG A 52 17.51 5.69 -1.14
C ARG A 52 17.79 4.94 -2.43
N PHE A 53 16.75 4.38 -3.01
CA PHE A 53 16.74 3.70 -4.30
C PHE A 53 15.85 4.47 -5.26
N THR A 54 16.41 4.85 -6.41
CA THR A 54 15.73 5.65 -7.42
C THR A 54 15.70 4.90 -8.74
N TRP A 55 14.49 4.55 -9.20
CA TRP A 55 14.28 4.07 -10.56
C TRP A 55 13.99 5.22 -11.49
N LYS A 56 14.52 5.13 -12.72
CA LYS A 56 14.19 6.03 -13.83
C LYS A 56 13.97 5.22 -15.09
N ASN A 57 12.84 5.40 -15.75
CA ASN A 57 12.56 4.72 -17.00
C ASN A 57 12.57 5.69 -18.21
N ARG A 58 12.48 5.12 -19.42
CA ARG A 58 12.46 5.90 -20.68
C ARG A 58 11.27 6.87 -20.81
N ASN A 59 10.18 6.61 -20.06
CA ASN A 59 8.98 7.44 -20.07
C ASN A 59 9.08 8.61 -19.08
N LYS A 60 10.30 8.88 -18.56
CA LYS A 60 10.59 9.93 -17.58
C LYS A 60 9.85 9.73 -16.24
N ILE A 61 9.44 8.51 -15.94
CA ILE A 61 8.92 8.17 -14.62
C ILE A 61 10.10 7.90 -13.70
N GLU A 62 10.07 8.55 -12.55
CA GLU A 62 11.02 8.38 -11.47
C GLU A 62 10.28 7.95 -10.20
N VAL A 63 10.73 6.86 -9.58
CA VAL A 63 10.20 6.39 -8.28
C VAL A 63 11.32 6.29 -7.30
N GLN A 64 11.10 6.76 -6.07
CA GLN A 64 12.07 6.70 -4.99
C GLN A 64 11.50 5.99 -3.77
N VAL A 65 12.32 5.08 -3.21
CA VAL A 65 12.03 4.43 -1.93
C VAL A 65 13.23 4.54 -1.00
N ILE A 66 12.98 4.49 0.31
CA ILE A 66 14.03 4.46 1.34
C ILE A 66 13.85 3.26 2.26
N ASN A 67 14.95 2.81 2.87
CA ASN A 67 14.92 1.67 3.79
C ASN A 67 14.50 2.02 5.22
N TYR A 68 14.17 3.27 5.54
CA TYR A 68 13.49 3.64 6.77
C TYR A 68 11.99 3.47 6.60
N GLY A 69 11.41 2.44 7.22
CA GLY A 69 10.00 2.08 7.09
C GLY A 69 9.64 1.42 5.76
N ALA A 70 10.62 0.95 4.95
CA ALA A 70 10.42 0.44 3.60
C ALA A 70 9.41 1.33 2.82
N ARG A 71 9.79 2.58 2.62
CA ARG A 71 8.92 3.73 2.37
C ARG A 71 9.06 4.25 0.96
N ILE A 72 7.94 4.50 0.30
CA ILE A 72 7.88 5.27 -0.96
C ILE A 72 7.92 6.75 -0.59
N ILE A 73 8.85 7.50 -1.17
CA ILE A 73 9.04 8.91 -0.84
C ILE A 73 8.77 9.87 -1.98
N SER A 74 8.77 9.38 -3.23
CA SER A 74 8.56 10.21 -4.42
C SER A 74 8.11 9.35 -5.60
N MET A 75 7.20 9.86 -6.40
CA MET A 75 6.83 9.34 -7.72
C MET A 75 6.63 10.50 -8.67
N LYS A 76 7.56 10.70 -9.59
CA LYS A 76 7.52 11.79 -10.56
C LYS A 76 7.05 11.30 -11.91
N LEU A 77 6.03 11.97 -12.47
CA LEU A 77 5.42 11.63 -13.74
C LEU A 77 5.24 12.85 -14.65
N PRO A 78 5.47 12.71 -15.95
CA PRO A 78 5.11 13.75 -16.90
C PRO A 78 3.58 13.86 -17.05
N ASP A 79 3.10 15.05 -17.28
CA ASP A 79 1.74 15.30 -17.72
C ASP A 79 1.63 15.19 -19.27
N ARG A 80 0.43 15.49 -19.84
CA ARG A 80 0.20 15.49 -21.31
C ARG A 80 1.05 16.52 -22.08
N LYS A 81 1.63 17.50 -21.40
CA LYS A 81 2.55 18.51 -21.98
C LYS A 81 4.00 18.15 -21.76
N GLY A 82 4.29 17.09 -20.99
CA GLY A 82 5.63 16.67 -20.61
C GLY A 82 6.16 17.34 -19.33
N GLU A 83 5.34 18.11 -18.63
CA GLU A 83 5.68 18.73 -17.34
C GLU A 83 5.71 17.64 -16.24
N ILE A 84 6.84 17.54 -15.56
CA ILE A 84 7.07 16.50 -14.54
C ILE A 84 6.74 17.05 -13.17
N GLU A 85 5.87 16.34 -12.44
CA GLU A 85 5.51 16.64 -11.06
C GLU A 85 5.63 15.41 -10.18
N ASP A 86 5.99 15.60 -8.91
CA ASP A 86 5.89 14.56 -7.91
C ASP A 86 4.44 14.44 -7.44
N ILE A 87 3.89 13.25 -7.59
CA ILE A 87 2.49 12.98 -7.26
C ILE A 87 2.30 12.33 -5.88
N VAL A 88 3.38 12.10 -5.14
CA VAL A 88 3.35 11.46 -3.82
C VAL A 88 3.67 12.48 -2.75
N LEU A 89 2.90 12.46 -1.67
CA LEU A 89 3.19 13.26 -0.50
C LEU A 89 4.34 12.66 0.30
N GLY A 90 5.35 13.44 0.56
CA GLY A 90 6.56 13.02 1.25
C GLY A 90 7.38 14.20 1.77
N PHE A 91 8.58 13.90 2.28
CA PHE A 91 9.53 14.88 2.79
C PHE A 91 10.83 14.83 1.99
N ASP A 92 11.46 15.97 1.80
CA ASP A 92 12.71 16.09 1.05
C ASP A 92 13.91 15.49 1.82
N ASP A 93 13.77 15.38 3.14
CA ASP A 93 14.80 14.88 4.04
C ASP A 93 14.30 13.87 5.08
N LEU A 94 15.22 13.19 5.73
CA LEU A 94 14.93 12.22 6.78
C LEU A 94 14.32 12.87 8.03
N ALA A 95 14.69 14.11 8.34
CA ALA A 95 14.22 14.81 9.54
C ALA A 95 12.70 15.00 9.52
N GLY A 96 12.12 15.29 8.35
CA GLY A 96 10.68 15.37 8.16
C GLY A 96 9.98 14.05 8.53
N TYR A 97 10.49 12.92 8.05
CA TYR A 97 9.93 11.58 8.37
C TYR A 97 10.05 11.22 9.87
N LEU A 98 11.15 11.60 10.51
CA LEU A 98 11.36 11.36 11.95
C LEU A 98 10.46 12.25 12.82
N HIS A 99 10.24 13.49 12.40
CA HIS A 99 9.43 14.45 13.16
C HIS A 99 7.92 14.14 13.01
N TYR A 100 7.46 13.88 11.78
CA TYR A 100 6.06 13.64 11.45
C TYR A 100 5.73 12.14 11.27
N LYS A 101 6.38 11.27 12.04
CA LYS A 101 6.24 9.82 11.93
C LYS A 101 4.80 9.31 12.01
N LYS A 102 3.91 10.02 12.74
CA LYS A 102 2.49 9.67 12.87
C LYS A 102 1.69 9.83 11.57
N ASN A 103 2.23 10.50 10.57
CA ASN A 103 1.57 10.68 9.28
C ASN A 103 1.77 9.46 8.36
N TYR A 104 2.72 8.58 8.68
CA TYR A 104 3.00 7.33 7.96
C TYR A 104 3.26 7.50 6.45
N PHE A 105 3.59 8.68 5.94
CA PHE A 105 3.72 8.95 4.50
C PHE A 105 4.59 7.92 3.79
N GLY A 106 3.99 7.19 2.82
CA GLY A 106 4.62 6.18 2.00
C GLY A 106 5.09 4.91 2.71
N ALA A 107 4.88 4.79 4.04
CA ALA A 107 5.45 3.72 4.84
C ALA A 107 4.79 2.36 4.64
N THR A 108 5.58 1.31 4.83
CA THR A 108 5.07 -0.04 5.06
C THR A 108 4.60 -0.17 6.51
N ILE A 109 3.33 -0.50 6.68
CA ILE A 109 2.66 -0.61 7.98
C ILE A 109 2.55 -2.08 8.40
N GLY A 110 2.82 -2.36 9.64
CA GLY A 110 2.70 -3.68 10.25
C GLY A 110 3.18 -3.67 11.72
N ARG A 111 2.98 -4.81 12.50
CA ARG A 111 2.47 -6.09 11.96
C ARG A 111 1.02 -6.00 11.48
N VAL A 112 0.17 -5.23 12.18
CA VAL A 112 -1.24 -5.06 11.81
C VAL A 112 -1.49 -3.60 11.53
N SER A 113 -1.90 -3.31 10.32
CA SER A 113 -2.34 -1.99 9.91
C SER A 113 -3.80 -1.76 10.32
N ASN A 114 -4.19 -0.51 10.60
CA ASN A 114 -5.43 -0.04 11.24
C ASN A 114 -5.50 -0.38 12.73
N ALA A 115 -6.71 -0.41 13.30
CA ALA A 115 -6.90 -0.54 14.72
C ALA A 115 -7.19 -1.99 15.13
N VAL A 116 -6.55 -2.44 16.20
CA VAL A 116 -6.95 -3.61 16.97
C VAL A 116 -7.71 -3.11 18.18
N LYS A 117 -9.02 -3.39 18.23
CA LYS A 117 -9.93 -2.91 19.26
C LYS A 117 -9.47 -3.38 20.66
N ASN A 118 -9.48 -2.44 21.62
CA ASN A 118 -9.05 -2.69 22.99
C ASN A 118 -7.64 -3.31 23.11
N SER A 119 -6.82 -3.20 22.08
CA SER A 119 -5.47 -3.75 22.02
C SER A 119 -5.41 -5.25 22.35
N THR A 120 -6.42 -6.02 22.01
CA THR A 120 -6.48 -7.45 22.31
C THR A 120 -6.93 -8.29 21.12
N PHE A 121 -6.45 -9.53 21.08
CA PHE A 121 -6.91 -10.54 20.15
C PHE A 121 -6.75 -11.94 20.77
N VAL A 122 -7.39 -12.94 20.17
CA VAL A 122 -7.35 -14.33 20.63
C VAL A 122 -6.86 -15.24 19.52
N ILE A 123 -5.91 -16.12 19.80
CA ILE A 123 -5.47 -17.22 18.92
C ILE A 123 -5.46 -18.51 19.75
N ASP A 124 -6.08 -19.58 19.27
CA ASP A 124 -6.15 -20.89 19.93
C ASP A 124 -6.54 -20.77 21.43
N ASP A 125 -7.65 -20.06 21.69
CA ASP A 125 -8.20 -19.76 23.03
C ASP A 125 -7.26 -19.00 24.00
N LYS A 126 -6.10 -18.56 23.51
CA LYS A 126 -5.17 -17.74 24.26
C LYS A 126 -5.33 -16.28 23.91
N GLN A 127 -5.62 -15.45 24.91
CA GLN A 127 -5.70 -14.00 24.75
C GLN A 127 -4.31 -13.37 24.77
N TYR A 128 -4.09 -12.43 23.84
CA TYR A 128 -2.89 -11.62 23.72
C TYR A 128 -3.23 -10.14 23.88
N TRP A 129 -2.29 -9.38 24.46
CA TRP A 129 -2.42 -7.96 24.71
C TRP A 129 -1.34 -7.21 23.95
N LEU A 130 -1.76 -6.25 23.14
CA LEU A 130 -0.87 -5.35 22.41
C LEU A 130 -0.65 -4.06 23.22
N MET A 131 0.44 -3.35 22.92
CA MET A 131 0.71 -2.03 23.49
C MET A 131 -0.22 -0.99 22.86
N PRO A 132 -1.13 -0.34 23.62
CA PRO A 132 -2.00 0.69 23.07
C PRO A 132 -1.18 1.94 22.72
N ASN A 133 -1.37 2.45 21.51
CA ASN A 133 -0.80 3.72 21.05
C ASN A 133 -1.86 4.79 20.75
N GLN A 134 -3.13 4.39 20.68
CA GLN A 134 -4.33 5.24 20.72
C GLN A 134 -5.33 4.68 21.71
N PHE A 135 -5.08 4.91 23.01
CA PHE A 135 -5.79 4.26 24.12
C PHE A 135 -7.33 4.28 23.93
N PRO A 136 -8.02 3.14 24.11
CA PRO A 136 -7.51 1.82 24.53
C PRO A 136 -7.06 0.92 23.36
N HIS A 137 -6.87 1.44 22.17
CA HIS A 137 -6.65 0.69 20.93
C HIS A 137 -5.18 0.65 20.52
N HIS A 138 -4.83 -0.39 19.79
CA HIS A 138 -3.55 -0.53 19.10
C HIS A 138 -3.74 -0.23 17.63
N VAL A 139 -2.97 0.69 17.07
CA VAL A 139 -3.16 1.19 15.71
C VAL A 139 -1.86 1.14 14.92
N ASN A 140 -1.93 0.68 13.67
CA ASN A 140 -0.84 0.70 12.69
C ASN A 140 0.48 0.07 13.18
N GLY A 141 0.39 -1.03 13.97
CA GLY A 141 1.56 -1.75 14.43
C GLY A 141 2.21 -1.21 15.72
N GLY A 142 1.61 -0.17 16.34
CA GLY A 142 2.04 0.34 17.64
C GLY A 142 2.95 1.56 17.56
N LYS A 143 3.74 1.78 18.62
CA LYS A 143 4.66 2.92 18.72
C LYS A 143 5.97 2.67 17.98
N ALA A 144 6.40 1.41 17.91
CA ALA A 144 7.61 0.96 17.21
C ALA A 144 7.24 -0.03 16.10
N GLY A 145 6.35 0.40 15.20
CA GLY A 145 5.87 -0.37 14.07
C GLY A 145 6.93 -0.53 12.96
N LEU A 146 6.59 -1.29 11.93
CA LEU A 146 7.46 -1.53 10.77
C LEU A 146 7.82 -0.24 10.00
N ASP A 147 6.97 0.79 10.11
CA ASP A 147 7.15 2.13 9.53
C ASP A 147 8.33 2.92 10.11
N GLN A 148 8.80 2.55 11.31
CA GLN A 148 9.91 3.20 11.99
C GLN A 148 11.18 2.33 12.02
N ALA A 149 11.12 1.14 11.47
CA ALA A 149 12.29 0.26 11.41
C ALA A 149 13.26 0.67 10.28
N VAL A 150 14.55 0.44 10.50
CA VAL A 150 15.55 0.45 9.44
C VAL A 150 15.61 -0.95 8.84
N TRP A 151 15.28 -1.07 7.57
CA TRP A 151 15.22 -2.35 6.88
C TRP A 151 16.57 -2.68 6.23
N THR A 152 16.94 -3.95 6.29
CA THR A 152 18.08 -4.49 5.55
C THR A 152 17.72 -4.56 4.06
N THR A 153 18.64 -4.15 3.19
CA THR A 153 18.39 -4.04 1.75
C THR A 153 19.23 -5.02 0.95
N TYR A 154 18.64 -5.56 -0.08
CA TYR A 154 19.29 -6.35 -1.11
C TYR A 154 18.75 -5.93 -2.48
N VAL A 155 19.63 -5.85 -3.49
CA VAL A 155 19.25 -5.50 -4.86
C VAL A 155 19.47 -6.71 -5.76
N ASP A 156 18.44 -7.11 -6.47
CA ASP A 156 18.47 -8.17 -7.48
C ASP A 156 18.09 -7.56 -8.84
N ASP A 157 19.08 -7.29 -9.67
CA ASP A 157 18.99 -6.50 -10.91
C ASP A 157 18.33 -5.13 -10.67
N LYS A 158 17.05 -4.96 -10.98
CA LYS A 158 16.29 -3.71 -10.81
C LYS A 158 15.24 -3.82 -9.69
N LYS A 159 15.19 -4.95 -9.01
CA LYS A 159 14.29 -5.19 -7.87
C LYS A 159 15.02 -4.88 -6.56
N VAL A 160 14.46 -4.00 -5.76
CA VAL A 160 14.94 -3.70 -4.42
C VAL A 160 14.14 -4.52 -3.42
N ILE A 161 14.84 -5.30 -2.62
CA ILE A 161 14.26 -6.17 -1.59
C ILE A 161 14.66 -5.62 -0.23
N MET A 162 13.69 -5.34 0.61
CA MET A 162 13.87 -4.87 1.97
C MET A 162 13.33 -5.91 2.95
N SER A 163 14.09 -6.24 3.99
CA SER A 163 13.68 -7.22 5.00
C SER A 163 13.89 -6.70 6.40
N HIS A 164 13.01 -7.12 7.30
CA HIS A 164 13.07 -6.79 8.72
C HIS A 164 12.57 -7.95 9.58
N ILE A 165 13.14 -8.11 10.77
CA ILE A 165 12.64 -9.05 11.78
C ILE A 165 12.02 -8.23 12.90
N SER A 166 10.71 -8.37 13.10
CA SER A 166 10.01 -7.87 14.27
C SER A 166 10.07 -8.96 15.35
N PRO A 167 10.77 -8.73 16.49
CA PRO A 167 11.01 -9.76 17.49
C PRO A 167 9.75 -10.22 18.20
N HIS A 168 9.81 -11.42 18.81
CA HIS A 168 8.79 -11.90 19.74
C HIS A 168 8.54 -10.86 20.84
N SER A 169 7.27 -10.65 21.18
CA SER A 169 6.80 -9.66 22.16
C SER A 169 6.98 -8.18 21.78
N SER A 170 7.53 -7.88 20.59
CA SER A 170 7.50 -6.51 20.06
C SER A 170 6.06 -6.03 19.99
N GLU A 171 5.75 -4.86 20.58
CA GLU A 171 4.41 -4.28 20.68
C GLU A 171 3.34 -5.24 21.28
N GLY A 172 3.76 -6.36 21.91
CA GLY A 172 2.90 -7.39 22.48
C GLY A 172 2.56 -8.56 21.56
N TYR A 173 3.05 -8.57 20.31
CA TYR A 173 2.79 -9.64 19.34
C TYR A 173 3.59 -10.91 19.65
N PRO A 174 2.98 -12.13 19.59
CA PRO A 174 3.70 -13.38 19.76
C PRO A 174 4.53 -13.73 18.51
N GLY A 175 5.60 -14.47 18.73
CA GLY A 175 6.51 -14.99 17.69
C GLY A 175 7.39 -13.91 17.05
N ASP A 176 8.56 -14.34 16.54
CA ASP A 176 9.33 -13.50 15.63
C ASP A 176 8.62 -13.45 14.28
N LEU A 177 8.53 -12.27 13.69
CA LEU A 177 7.98 -12.08 12.36
C LEU A 177 9.07 -11.58 11.43
N PHE A 178 9.47 -12.41 10.47
CA PHE A 178 10.28 -12.01 9.34
C PHE A 178 9.37 -11.41 8.27
N VAL A 179 9.63 -10.16 7.87
CA VAL A 179 8.89 -9.45 6.83
C VAL A 179 9.85 -9.10 5.70
N ARG A 180 9.38 -9.29 4.48
CA ARG A 180 10.07 -8.88 3.26
C ARG A 180 9.13 -8.06 2.39
N VAL A 181 9.62 -6.91 1.92
CA VAL A 181 8.95 -6.08 0.93
C VAL A 181 9.88 -5.90 -0.25
N SER A 182 9.38 -6.11 -1.46
CA SER A 182 10.14 -5.83 -2.66
C SER A 182 9.46 -4.82 -3.54
N PHE A 183 10.26 -3.96 -4.16
CA PHE A 183 9.85 -2.87 -5.03
C PHE A 183 10.50 -3.02 -6.39
N GLU A 184 9.75 -2.77 -7.45
CA GLU A 184 10.23 -2.87 -8.82
C GLU A 184 9.45 -1.95 -9.75
N LEU A 185 10.14 -1.13 -10.52
CA LEU A 185 9.52 -0.36 -11.62
C LEU A 185 9.76 -1.09 -12.94
N SER A 186 8.69 -1.30 -13.71
CA SER A 186 8.78 -1.90 -15.05
C SER A 186 8.97 -0.83 -16.16
N ALA A 187 9.41 -1.28 -17.33
CA ALA A 187 9.44 -0.46 -18.53
C ALA A 187 8.03 -0.02 -19.03
N ARG A 188 6.97 -0.66 -18.49
CA ARG A 188 5.56 -0.38 -18.81
C ARG A 188 4.91 0.60 -17.84
N ASN A 189 5.71 1.27 -16.98
CA ASN A 189 5.22 2.18 -15.95
C ASN A 189 4.41 1.48 -14.85
N GLU A 190 4.67 0.20 -14.58
CA GLU A 190 4.09 -0.53 -13.46
C GLU A 190 5.06 -0.49 -12.30
N PHE A 191 4.63 -0.02 -11.15
CA PHE A 191 5.38 -0.09 -9.91
C PHE A 191 4.82 -1.21 -9.05
N ASN A 192 5.59 -2.28 -8.90
CA ASN A 192 5.18 -3.48 -8.19
C ASN A 192 5.68 -3.45 -6.74
N ILE A 193 4.79 -3.79 -5.82
CA ILE A 193 5.09 -3.97 -4.40
C ILE A 193 4.68 -5.39 -4.03
N GLU A 194 5.64 -6.21 -3.57
CA GLU A 194 5.36 -7.55 -3.04
C GLU A 194 5.70 -7.58 -1.56
N MET A 195 4.80 -8.13 -0.75
CA MET A 195 4.99 -8.26 0.69
C MET A 195 4.87 -9.73 1.09
N ASP A 196 5.90 -10.25 1.77
CA ASP A 196 5.92 -11.60 2.34
C ASP A 196 6.15 -11.52 3.85
N ALA A 197 5.52 -12.41 4.60
CA ALA A 197 5.75 -12.53 6.03
C ALA A 197 5.80 -14.00 6.47
N GLN A 198 6.72 -14.31 7.38
CA GLN A 198 6.88 -15.63 8.01
C GLN A 198 7.04 -15.45 9.51
N CYS A 199 6.44 -16.31 10.30
CA CYS A 199 6.49 -16.22 11.76
C CYS A 199 6.93 -17.54 12.42
N THR A 200 7.54 -17.41 13.59
CA THR A 200 7.98 -18.57 14.41
C THR A 200 6.86 -19.15 15.27
N GLN A 201 5.80 -18.37 15.51
CA GLN A 201 4.61 -18.78 16.27
C GLN A 201 3.35 -18.16 15.63
N PRO A 202 2.16 -18.72 15.85
CA PRO A 202 0.92 -18.10 15.40
C PRO A 202 0.80 -16.65 15.89
N THR A 203 0.54 -15.73 14.96
CA THR A 203 0.40 -14.29 15.21
C THR A 203 -0.54 -13.68 14.17
N ILE A 204 -1.05 -12.49 14.46
CA ILE A 204 -1.85 -11.74 13.48
C ILE A 204 -0.95 -10.86 12.61
N VAL A 205 -1.21 -10.85 11.29
CA VAL A 205 -0.45 -10.05 10.32
C VAL A 205 -1.40 -9.43 9.31
N ASN A 206 -1.28 -8.12 9.13
CA ASN A 206 -1.97 -7.36 8.08
C ASN A 206 -1.05 -6.23 7.61
N LEU A 207 -0.25 -6.50 6.58
CA LEU A 207 0.69 -5.54 6.01
C LEU A 207 -0.03 -4.61 5.03
N SER A 208 0.38 -3.36 5.01
CA SER A 208 -0.14 -2.35 4.08
C SER A 208 0.95 -1.33 3.72
N ASN A 209 0.73 -0.55 2.67
CA ASN A 209 1.53 0.63 2.35
C ASN A 209 0.65 1.88 2.40
N LEU A 210 1.14 2.93 3.04
CA LEU A 210 0.43 4.19 3.22
C LEU A 210 1.01 5.27 2.30
N THR A 211 0.58 5.30 1.04
CA THR A 211 0.98 6.33 0.08
C THR A 211 -0.18 7.28 -0.22
N TYR A 212 0.10 8.56 -0.18
CA TYR A 212 -0.85 9.64 -0.49
C TYR A 212 -0.55 10.20 -1.86
N PHE A 213 -1.56 10.30 -2.74
CA PHE A 213 -1.39 10.72 -4.12
C PHE A 213 -2.14 12.01 -4.42
N ASN A 214 -1.48 12.93 -5.14
CA ASN A 214 -2.09 14.06 -5.81
C ASN A 214 -1.59 14.13 -7.26
N LEU A 215 -2.41 13.69 -8.21
CA LEU A 215 -2.00 13.62 -9.63
C LEU A 215 -1.83 15.00 -10.28
N ALA A 216 -2.24 16.07 -9.60
CA ALA A 216 -1.93 17.43 -10.03
C ALA A 216 -0.46 17.79 -9.75
N GLY A 217 0.14 17.15 -8.78
CA GLY A 217 1.43 17.45 -8.16
C GLY A 217 1.23 17.78 -6.69
N HIS A 218 2.15 17.37 -5.82
CA HIS A 218 1.96 17.50 -4.38
C HIS A 218 1.98 18.97 -3.90
N TYR A 219 2.49 19.88 -4.71
CA TYR A 219 2.46 21.33 -4.42
C TYR A 219 1.15 22.02 -4.82
N GLN A 220 0.22 21.30 -5.46
CA GLN A 220 -1.04 21.88 -5.92
C GLN A 220 -2.07 21.86 -4.80
N GLY A 221 -2.82 22.97 -4.68
CA GLY A 221 -3.82 23.14 -3.61
C GLY A 221 -5.09 22.30 -3.79
N PRO A 222 -6.01 22.41 -2.80
CA PRO A 222 -7.24 21.62 -2.74
C PRO A 222 -8.12 21.74 -3.98
N ASP A 223 -8.13 22.89 -4.63
CA ASP A 223 -8.89 23.11 -5.87
C ASP A 223 -8.48 22.15 -7.00
N HIS A 224 -7.20 21.73 -7.01
CA HIS A 224 -6.71 20.75 -7.94
C HIS A 224 -7.03 19.33 -7.50
N LEU A 225 -6.98 19.04 -6.20
CA LEU A 225 -7.39 17.76 -5.64
C LEU A 225 -8.86 17.46 -5.99
N TYR A 226 -9.74 18.45 -5.86
CA TYR A 226 -11.17 18.29 -6.12
C TYR A 226 -11.52 18.02 -7.59
N LYS A 227 -10.58 18.25 -8.53
CA LYS A 227 -10.76 17.93 -9.94
C LYS A 227 -10.46 16.46 -10.28
N HIS A 228 -9.96 15.66 -9.34
CA HIS A 228 -9.75 14.23 -9.57
C HIS A 228 -11.08 13.51 -9.79
N ILE A 229 -11.07 12.61 -10.74
CA ILE A 229 -12.18 11.68 -11.01
C ILE A 229 -11.74 10.33 -10.47
N LEU A 230 -12.50 9.81 -9.52
CA LEU A 230 -12.23 8.55 -8.82
C LEU A 230 -13.24 7.49 -9.22
N THR A 231 -12.76 6.27 -9.41
CA THR A 231 -13.56 5.05 -9.53
C THR A 231 -12.97 4.02 -8.58
N LEU A 232 -13.81 3.39 -7.75
CA LEU A 232 -13.42 2.30 -6.86
C LEU A 232 -14.22 1.05 -7.20
N ASN A 233 -13.52 -0.07 -7.37
CA ASN A 233 -14.15 -1.38 -7.56
C ASN A 233 -14.53 -1.98 -6.21
N CYS A 234 -15.39 -1.27 -5.48
CA CYS A 234 -15.86 -1.64 -4.14
C CYS A 234 -17.37 -1.56 -4.08
N ASN A 235 -18.00 -2.58 -3.56
CA ASN A 235 -19.47 -2.67 -3.41
C ASN A 235 -19.96 -2.55 -1.96
N CYS A 236 -19.05 -2.68 -1.00
CA CYS A 236 -19.33 -2.57 0.42
C CYS A 236 -18.26 -1.74 1.13
N PHE A 237 -18.57 -1.33 2.35
CA PHE A 237 -17.66 -0.63 3.25
C PHE A 237 -17.88 -1.10 4.69
N THR A 238 -16.88 -0.85 5.55
CA THR A 238 -16.96 -1.12 6.99
C THR A 238 -17.21 0.18 7.75
N PRO A 239 -18.43 0.43 8.25
CA PRO A 239 -18.75 1.64 8.98
C PRO A 239 -17.81 1.85 10.17
N GLN A 240 -17.55 3.09 10.51
CA GLN A 240 -16.73 3.45 11.66
C GLN A 240 -17.58 4.08 12.76
N ILE A 241 -17.29 3.69 14.01
CA ILE A 241 -17.80 4.31 15.22
C ILE A 241 -16.59 4.82 16.00
N TYR A 242 -16.52 6.13 16.24
CA TYR A 242 -15.35 6.76 16.89
C TYR A 242 -14.01 6.43 16.20
N ASN A 243 -13.98 6.50 14.85
CA ASN A 243 -12.82 6.18 14.01
C ASN A 243 -12.35 4.71 14.10
N LEU A 244 -13.20 3.80 14.54
CA LEU A 244 -12.95 2.38 14.58
C LEU A 244 -13.98 1.64 13.73
N PRO A 245 -13.57 0.60 12.99
CA PRO A 245 -14.53 -0.26 12.32
C PRO A 245 -15.57 -0.81 13.29
N SER A 246 -16.85 -0.72 12.92
CA SER A 246 -17.97 -1.22 13.74
C SER A 246 -18.06 -2.75 13.79
N GLY A 247 -17.43 -3.44 12.83
CA GLY A 247 -17.59 -4.87 12.59
C GLY A 247 -18.71 -5.20 11.58
N GLU A 248 -19.48 -4.21 11.16
CA GLU A 248 -20.50 -4.37 10.13
C GLU A 248 -19.91 -4.18 8.73
N ILE A 249 -20.56 -4.78 7.73
CA ILE A 249 -20.27 -4.56 6.31
C ILE A 249 -21.56 -4.08 5.65
N LEU A 250 -21.56 -2.86 5.14
CA LEU A 250 -22.70 -2.23 4.50
C LEU A 250 -22.44 -2.00 3.02
N ASN A 251 -23.53 -2.01 2.22
CA ASN A 251 -23.46 -1.71 0.79
C ASN A 251 -23.18 -0.22 0.55
N VAL A 252 -22.35 0.11 -0.44
CA VAL A 252 -22.03 1.51 -0.79
C VAL A 252 -23.14 2.21 -1.57
N VAL A 253 -24.07 1.47 -2.20
CA VAL A 253 -25.14 2.02 -3.05
C VAL A 253 -26.01 3.01 -2.25
N HIS A 254 -26.26 4.18 -2.83
CA HIS A 254 -26.97 5.30 -2.20
C HIS A 254 -26.25 5.95 -1.01
N THR A 255 -24.92 5.69 -0.87
CA THR A 255 -24.08 6.39 0.11
C THR A 255 -23.08 7.30 -0.58
N GLU A 256 -22.41 8.16 0.19
CA GLU A 256 -21.30 8.97 -0.25
C GLU A 256 -20.06 8.16 -0.68
N PHE A 257 -19.97 6.91 -0.23
CA PHE A 257 -18.86 5.99 -0.53
C PHE A 257 -19.03 5.24 -1.86
N ASP A 258 -20.13 5.43 -2.56
CA ASP A 258 -20.38 4.79 -3.86
C ASP A 258 -19.56 5.48 -4.98
N PHE A 259 -18.39 4.93 -5.27
CA PHE A 259 -17.51 5.30 -6.39
C PHE A 259 -17.44 4.21 -7.46
N GLN A 260 -18.45 3.35 -7.58
CA GLN A 260 -18.48 2.30 -8.59
C GLN A 260 -18.53 2.84 -10.02
N ILE A 261 -19.06 4.05 -10.18
CA ILE A 261 -18.98 4.83 -11.43
C ILE A 261 -18.11 6.07 -11.22
N PRO A 262 -17.40 6.53 -12.28
CA PRO A 262 -16.50 7.67 -12.17
C PRO A 262 -17.19 8.90 -11.57
N LYS A 263 -16.67 9.42 -10.48
CA LYS A 263 -17.17 10.64 -9.81
C LYS A 263 -16.04 11.62 -9.57
N MET A 264 -16.32 12.90 -9.83
CA MET A 264 -15.39 13.98 -9.49
C MET A 264 -15.40 14.19 -7.98
N LEU A 265 -14.24 14.13 -7.34
CA LEU A 265 -14.07 14.19 -5.89
C LEU A 265 -14.70 15.46 -5.29
N GLY A 266 -14.52 16.62 -5.92
CA GLY A 266 -15.08 17.89 -5.45
C GLY A 266 -16.60 17.96 -5.43
N LYS A 267 -17.28 17.14 -6.23
CA LYS A 267 -18.76 17.06 -6.19
C LYS A 267 -19.28 16.24 -5.02
N THR A 268 -18.45 15.35 -4.51
CA THR A 268 -18.80 14.38 -3.46
C THR A 268 -18.35 14.86 -2.08
N ILE A 269 -17.18 15.49 -2.00
CA ILE A 269 -16.60 15.91 -0.73
C ILE A 269 -17.42 16.99 -0.01
N GLY A 270 -18.20 17.80 -0.73
CA GLY A 270 -19.09 18.79 -0.14
C GLY A 270 -20.32 18.21 0.58
N ILE A 271 -20.58 16.91 0.42
CA ILE A 271 -21.70 16.19 1.06
C ILE A 271 -21.23 15.52 2.36
N ILE A 272 -19.92 15.35 2.53
CA ILE A 272 -19.34 14.65 3.67
C ILE A 272 -19.10 15.61 4.83
N PRO A 273 -19.24 15.13 6.07
CA PRO A 273 -18.87 15.88 7.24
C PRO A 273 -17.44 16.45 7.15
N LYS A 274 -17.15 17.48 7.92
CA LYS A 274 -15.91 18.29 7.90
C LYS A 274 -14.58 17.52 7.83
N ASP A 275 -14.59 16.22 8.09
CA ASP A 275 -13.39 15.38 8.19
C ASP A 275 -13.01 14.68 6.86
N GLY A 276 -13.76 14.90 5.77
CA GLY A 276 -13.51 14.29 4.47
C GLY A 276 -13.71 12.77 4.46
N PHE A 277 -13.12 12.10 3.49
CA PHE A 277 -13.13 10.64 3.43
C PHE A 277 -12.03 10.03 4.29
N ASN A 278 -12.36 9.03 5.08
CA ASN A 278 -11.42 8.11 5.71
C ASN A 278 -12.17 6.80 5.99
N GLN A 279 -12.28 5.94 4.99
CA GLN A 279 -13.15 4.77 5.04
C GLN A 279 -12.48 3.54 4.43
N ASN A 280 -12.59 2.41 5.12
CA ASN A 280 -12.23 1.13 4.56
C ASN A 280 -13.38 0.59 3.69
N LEU A 281 -13.05 0.18 2.46
CA LEU A 281 -13.95 -0.31 1.44
C LEU A 281 -13.59 -1.75 1.07
N CYS A 282 -14.61 -2.57 0.82
CA CYS A 282 -14.44 -3.97 0.42
C CYS A 282 -14.33 -4.05 -1.10
N VAL A 283 -13.23 -4.58 -1.58
CA VAL A 283 -12.94 -4.74 -3.01
C VAL A 283 -13.84 -5.83 -3.60
N ASN A 284 -14.52 -5.53 -4.70
CA ASN A 284 -15.34 -6.47 -5.43
C ASN A 284 -14.44 -7.44 -6.23
N ARG A 285 -14.22 -8.62 -5.68
CA ARG A 285 -13.31 -9.64 -6.23
C ARG A 285 -14.05 -10.88 -6.66
N GLY A 286 -13.63 -11.47 -7.79
CA GLY A 286 -14.02 -12.81 -8.18
C GLY A 286 -13.27 -13.88 -7.38
N ILE A 287 -13.84 -15.07 -7.26
CA ILE A 287 -13.31 -16.18 -6.45
C ILE A 287 -11.89 -16.62 -6.87
N HIS A 288 -11.55 -16.46 -8.15
CA HIS A 288 -10.29 -16.95 -8.74
C HIS A 288 -9.36 -15.82 -9.20
N GLN A 289 -9.62 -14.60 -8.82
CA GLN A 289 -8.85 -13.44 -9.27
C GLN A 289 -7.70 -13.18 -8.31
N ASP A 290 -6.46 -13.39 -8.76
CA ASP A 290 -5.27 -13.12 -7.96
C ASP A 290 -5.05 -11.61 -7.79
N ASP A 291 -5.03 -10.85 -8.90
CA ASP A 291 -4.96 -9.38 -8.90
C ASP A 291 -6.22 -8.81 -9.58
N CYS A 292 -6.83 -7.81 -9.00
CA CYS A 292 -7.95 -7.08 -9.61
C CYS A 292 -7.72 -5.58 -9.54
N LEU A 293 -8.35 -4.86 -10.46
CA LEU A 293 -8.41 -3.40 -10.39
C LEU A 293 -9.17 -3.01 -9.11
N VAL A 294 -8.52 -2.25 -8.24
CA VAL A 294 -9.09 -1.72 -7.00
C VAL A 294 -9.58 -0.29 -7.19
N ALA A 295 -8.75 0.54 -7.81
CA ALA A 295 -9.03 1.96 -7.99
C ALA A 295 -8.48 2.47 -9.31
N ARG A 296 -9.18 3.47 -9.88
CA ARG A 296 -8.70 4.30 -10.98
C ARG A 296 -8.93 5.77 -10.61
N VAL A 297 -7.86 6.55 -10.71
CA VAL A 297 -7.86 7.98 -10.42
C VAL A 297 -7.36 8.72 -11.65
N LEU A 298 -8.11 9.71 -12.12
CA LEU A 298 -7.73 10.57 -13.24
C LEU A 298 -7.74 12.03 -12.80
N HIS A 299 -6.69 12.77 -13.11
CA HIS A 299 -6.69 14.22 -13.03
C HIS A 299 -6.82 14.83 -14.41
N PRO A 300 -8.02 15.24 -14.88
CA PRO A 300 -8.24 15.66 -16.26
C PRO A 300 -7.38 16.84 -16.72
N PRO A 301 -7.06 17.85 -15.89
CA PRO A 301 -6.21 18.96 -16.33
C PRO A 301 -4.79 18.51 -16.71
N SER A 302 -4.12 17.66 -15.92
CA SER A 302 -2.79 17.14 -16.23
C SER A 302 -2.83 15.96 -17.21
N GLY A 303 -3.92 15.19 -17.20
CA GLY A 303 -4.04 13.92 -17.94
C GLY A 303 -3.33 12.76 -17.25
N ARG A 304 -2.75 12.94 -16.05
CA ARG A 304 -2.17 11.85 -15.26
C ARG A 304 -3.27 10.95 -14.76
N MET A 305 -3.02 9.64 -14.83
CA MET A 305 -3.91 8.59 -14.37
C MET A 305 -3.13 7.60 -13.51
N LEU A 306 -3.74 7.17 -12.43
CA LEU A 306 -3.25 6.12 -11.54
C LEU A 306 -4.26 4.98 -11.51
N GLU A 307 -3.79 3.76 -11.71
CA GLU A 307 -4.55 2.54 -11.49
C GLU A 307 -3.88 1.70 -10.42
N ILE A 308 -4.66 1.23 -9.46
CA ILE A 308 -4.19 0.35 -8.39
C ILE A 308 -4.81 -1.02 -8.59
N TYR A 309 -3.96 -2.02 -8.68
CA TYR A 309 -4.31 -3.42 -8.73
C TYR A 309 -3.82 -4.13 -7.47
N SER A 310 -4.63 -5.03 -6.93
CA SER A 310 -4.29 -5.75 -5.72
C SER A 310 -4.96 -7.10 -5.62
N ASN A 311 -4.33 -7.99 -4.87
CA ASN A 311 -4.93 -9.25 -4.42
C ASN A 311 -5.57 -9.13 -3.03
N GLN A 312 -5.66 -7.93 -2.45
CA GLN A 312 -6.25 -7.71 -1.14
C GLN A 312 -7.77 -7.50 -1.22
N TRP A 313 -8.48 -7.80 -0.11
CA TRP A 313 -9.95 -7.73 -0.04
C TRP A 313 -10.48 -6.33 0.27
N GLY A 314 -9.65 -5.43 0.70
CA GLY A 314 -10.05 -4.10 1.08
C GLY A 314 -9.06 -3.03 0.68
N VAL A 315 -9.54 -1.81 0.61
CA VAL A 315 -8.78 -0.60 0.41
C VAL A 315 -9.25 0.47 1.38
N ASN A 316 -8.35 1.17 2.02
CA ASN A 316 -8.70 2.36 2.77
C ASN A 316 -8.60 3.57 1.84
N PHE A 317 -9.68 4.31 1.70
CA PHE A 317 -9.75 5.55 0.96
C PHE A 317 -9.85 6.72 1.93
N SER A 318 -8.89 7.64 1.87
CA SER A 318 -8.85 8.85 2.69
C SER A 318 -8.47 10.06 1.85
N THR A 319 -9.06 11.20 2.16
CA THR A 319 -8.68 12.51 1.61
C THR A 319 -7.76 13.29 2.54
N ALA A 320 -7.27 12.64 3.60
CA ALA A 320 -6.26 13.17 4.52
C ALA A 320 -6.63 14.51 5.19
N ASN A 321 -7.90 14.81 5.33
CA ASN A 321 -8.40 16.07 5.92
C ASN A 321 -7.95 16.27 7.37
N GLU A 322 -7.60 15.20 8.08
CA GLU A 322 -7.07 15.20 9.44
C GLU A 322 -5.70 15.89 9.58
N PHE A 323 -4.95 16.05 8.49
CA PHE A 323 -3.64 16.69 8.52
C PHE A 323 -3.70 18.23 8.50
N GLY A 324 -4.89 18.82 8.65
CA GLY A 324 -4.94 20.24 9.01
C GLY A 324 -5.71 21.22 8.14
N TYR A 325 -6.89 20.85 7.66
CA TYR A 325 -7.83 21.86 7.24
C TYR A 325 -8.39 22.60 8.45
N GLY A 326 -7.94 23.79 8.66
CA GLY A 326 -8.54 24.72 9.61
C GLY A 326 -7.57 25.50 10.47
N ARG A 327 -6.33 25.14 10.51
CA ARG A 327 -5.24 25.97 11.03
C ARG A 327 -4.04 25.80 10.11
N ILE A 328 -4.07 26.45 8.97
CA ILE A 328 -2.83 26.87 8.33
C ILE A 328 -2.23 27.92 9.28
N LEU A 329 -1.60 27.47 10.31
CA LEU A 329 -0.39 28.14 10.76
C LEU A 329 0.48 28.13 9.50
N SER A 330 0.91 29.32 9.06
CA SER A 330 1.76 29.43 7.87
C SER A 330 2.78 28.32 7.89
N MET A 331 2.93 27.58 6.80
CA MET A 331 3.80 26.39 6.75
C MET A 331 5.24 26.72 7.16
N GLU A 332 5.66 27.97 7.06
CA GLU A 332 6.88 28.54 7.61
C GLU A 332 7.04 28.40 9.13
N GLN A 333 5.94 28.26 9.88
CA GLN A 333 5.98 28.13 11.36
C GLN A 333 5.97 26.68 11.86
N LEU A 334 5.68 25.70 10.98
CA LEU A 334 5.54 24.29 11.37
C LEU A 334 6.67 23.40 10.87
N LEU A 335 7.49 23.87 9.94
CA LEU A 335 8.49 23.04 9.27
C LEU A 335 9.86 23.72 9.32
N PRO A 336 10.95 22.97 9.63
CA PRO A 336 12.30 23.44 9.37
C PRO A 336 12.42 23.84 7.89
N GLU A 337 13.21 24.87 7.60
CA GLU A 337 13.55 25.25 6.22
C GLU A 337 13.97 24.01 5.41
N GLY A 338 13.28 23.77 4.28
CA GLY A 338 13.54 22.63 3.39
C GLY A 338 12.60 21.45 3.56
N SER A 339 11.67 21.46 4.50
CA SER A 339 10.74 20.36 4.72
C SER A 339 9.31 20.72 4.34
N VAL A 340 8.71 19.86 3.62
CA VAL A 340 7.32 19.53 3.25
C VAL A 340 6.27 20.58 3.08
N LYS A 341 5.64 20.44 1.96
CA LYS A 341 4.36 21.05 1.62
C LYS A 341 3.26 20.01 1.72
N ILE A 342 2.44 20.08 2.76
CA ILE A 342 1.30 19.19 2.97
C ILE A 342 0.09 19.83 2.33
N ASP A 343 -0.29 19.34 1.15
CA ASP A 343 -1.60 19.61 0.58
C ASP A 343 -2.54 18.44 0.85
N PRO A 344 -3.86 18.67 0.96
CA PRO A 344 -4.80 17.57 1.06
C PRO A 344 -4.68 16.68 -0.16
N THR A 345 -4.33 15.45 0.07
CA THR A 345 -4.07 14.46 -0.96
C THR A 345 -5.02 13.31 -0.84
N LEU A 346 -5.15 12.58 -1.96
CA LEU A 346 -5.88 11.33 -2.03
C LEU A 346 -5.01 10.22 -1.45
N GLN A 347 -5.51 9.49 -0.45
CA GLN A 347 -4.86 8.35 0.14
C GLN A 347 -5.57 7.07 -0.29
N LEU A 348 -4.83 6.14 -0.86
CA LEU A 348 -5.32 4.82 -1.24
C LEU A 348 -4.46 3.74 -0.61
N PHE A 349 -5.10 2.81 0.09
CA PHE A 349 -4.43 1.70 0.76
C PHE A 349 -5.09 0.39 0.45
N GLU A 350 -4.30 -0.64 0.48
CA GLU A 350 -4.79 -1.99 0.47
C GLU A 350 -5.02 -2.50 1.87
N ARG A 351 -6.18 -3.11 2.07
CA ARG A 351 -6.49 -3.74 3.33
C ARG A 351 -7.54 -4.79 3.31
N VAL A 352 -7.24 -5.78 4.08
CA VAL A 352 -8.25 -6.73 4.56
C VAL A 352 -7.92 -7.14 5.96
N HIS A 353 -8.79 -7.14 6.85
CA HIS A 353 -8.90 -8.14 7.89
C HIS A 353 -9.65 -7.76 9.16
N GLN A 354 -10.01 -6.53 9.37
CA GLN A 354 -10.59 -6.23 10.67
C GLN A 354 -12.04 -6.71 10.80
N ALA A 355 -12.80 -6.66 9.70
CA ALA A 355 -14.16 -7.19 9.67
C ALA A 355 -14.21 -8.73 9.85
N LEU A 356 -13.16 -9.43 9.39
CA LEU A 356 -13.07 -10.89 9.56
C LEU A 356 -12.69 -11.30 10.99
N VAL A 357 -11.76 -10.60 11.62
CA VAL A 357 -11.35 -10.93 13.00
C VAL A 357 -12.46 -10.64 14.03
N GLU A 358 -13.26 -9.59 13.82
CA GLU A 358 -14.37 -9.25 14.72
C GLU A 358 -15.61 -10.12 14.51
N ASN A 359 -15.92 -10.51 13.27
CA ASN A 359 -17.04 -11.44 12.98
C ASN A 359 -16.74 -12.90 13.37
N LEU A 360 -15.47 -13.27 13.50
CA LEU A 360 -15.06 -14.61 13.90
C LEU A 360 -15.20 -14.90 15.39
N THR A 361 -15.37 -13.87 16.20
CA THR A 361 -15.71 -14.02 17.62
C THR A 361 -17.17 -14.38 17.85
N ILE A 362 -18.04 -14.28 16.85
CA ILE A 362 -19.49 -14.42 16.99
C ILE A 362 -20.04 -15.78 16.53
N ASP A 363 -19.37 -16.49 15.61
CA ASP A 363 -19.88 -17.77 15.11
C ASP A 363 -18.92 -18.95 15.37
N LYS A 364 -19.10 -19.56 16.54
CA LYS A 364 -18.09 -20.41 17.23
C LYS A 364 -17.92 -21.84 16.72
N LYS A 365 -18.54 -22.33 15.64
CA LYS A 365 -18.45 -23.76 15.35
C LYS A 365 -18.08 -24.23 13.94
N ASN A 366 -18.30 -23.48 12.87
CA ASN A 366 -18.10 -23.99 11.52
C ASN A 366 -16.98 -23.35 10.69
N ASN A 367 -16.46 -22.17 11.09
CA ASN A 367 -15.39 -21.48 10.34
C ASN A 367 -14.00 -21.65 10.97
N TYR A 368 -13.90 -22.35 12.10
CA TYR A 368 -12.65 -22.46 12.85
C TYR A 368 -11.58 -23.30 12.13
N GLU A 369 -11.97 -24.33 11.41
CA GLU A 369 -11.00 -25.16 10.66
C GLU A 369 -10.50 -24.50 9.40
N GLU A 370 -11.35 -23.82 8.64
CA GLU A 370 -10.96 -23.07 7.46
C GLU A 370 -10.05 -21.88 7.83
N MET A 371 -10.32 -21.25 8.96
CA MET A 371 -9.52 -20.14 9.45
C MET A 371 -8.24 -20.56 10.16
N ARG A 372 -8.26 -21.65 10.88
CA ARG A 372 -7.05 -22.28 11.42
C ARG A 372 -6.10 -22.64 10.27
N ASP A 373 -6.64 -23.15 9.16
CA ASP A 373 -5.87 -23.42 7.94
C ASP A 373 -5.42 -22.12 7.23
N LEU A 374 -6.19 -21.03 7.29
CA LEU A 374 -5.79 -19.71 6.79
C LEU A 374 -4.73 -19.06 7.70
N LEU A 375 -4.88 -19.15 9.02
CA LEU A 375 -3.95 -18.59 10.02
C LEU A 375 -2.70 -19.45 10.21
N VAL A 376 -2.82 -20.77 10.08
CA VAL A 376 -1.69 -21.71 10.20
C VAL A 376 -0.97 -21.91 8.86
N LYS A 377 -1.67 -21.80 7.74
CA LYS A 377 -1.07 -21.65 6.41
C LYS A 377 -0.73 -20.19 6.10
N ILE A 378 -0.46 -19.36 7.08
CA ILE A 378 0.23 -18.10 6.86
C ILE A 378 1.69 -18.34 6.45
N ARG A 379 1.90 -19.19 5.50
CA ARG A 379 2.77 -18.91 4.37
C ARG A 379 2.04 -17.88 3.54
N ASN A 380 1.75 -16.73 4.14
CA ASN A 380 1.08 -15.66 3.43
C ASN A 380 2.11 -15.01 2.52
N LYS A 381 2.09 -15.48 1.32
CA LYS A 381 2.47 -14.67 0.20
C LYS A 381 1.41 -13.58 0.14
N CYS A 382 1.61 -12.44 0.81
CA CYS A 382 1.01 -11.22 0.35
C CYS A 382 1.52 -11.02 -1.07
N LYS A 383 0.75 -11.46 -2.02
CA LYS A 383 1.11 -11.42 -3.43
C LYS A 383 0.89 -9.99 -3.92
N LYS A 384 1.67 -9.55 -4.81
CA LYS A 384 1.80 -8.34 -5.61
C LYS A 384 0.64 -7.34 -5.55
N SER A 385 0.94 -6.15 -5.08
CA SER A 385 0.19 -4.95 -5.44
C SER A 385 0.85 -4.30 -6.64
N ARG A 386 0.07 -3.95 -7.63
CA ARG A 386 0.54 -3.23 -8.81
C ARG A 386 -0.09 -1.85 -8.84
N CYS A 387 0.73 -0.82 -8.90
CA CYS A 387 0.32 0.51 -9.33
C CYS A 387 0.70 0.67 -10.80
N ALA A 388 -0.28 0.82 -11.68
CA ALA A 388 -0.05 1.22 -13.06
C ALA A 388 -0.19 2.74 -13.15
N MET A 389 0.85 3.41 -13.61
CA MET A 389 0.94 4.87 -13.74
C MET A 389 0.83 5.32 -15.18
#